data_a92283f0284c72a1d07a523b521ad699
#
_entry.id   a92283f0284c72a1d07a523b521ad699
#
_cell.length_a   1.000
_cell.length_b   1.000
_cell.length_c   1.000
_cell.angle_alpha   90.00
_cell.angle_beta   90.00
_cell.angle_gamma   90.00
#
_symmetry.space_group_name_H-M   'P 1'
#
loop_
_entity.id
_entity.type
_entity.pdbx_description
1 polymer ?
#
loop_
_entity_poly.entity_id
_entity_poly.type
_entity_poly.pdbx_seq_one_letter_code
_entity_poly.pdbx_strand_id
1 'polypeptide(L)'
;MLNPNIEIKKWFYTNLASATALVVYDGFAPEGAGNEYIVLTGRTSTQDQGKEGYTNSISITVDIITKNANFGYKRAETISDLVLTAINSDTNITLANGFTASSLSVESVRNLDGLNPLDNVFRVLITYNIIITQI
;
A
#
# COMPACT_ATOMS: atom_id res chain seq x y z
N MET A 1 8.83 -22.45 -2.76
CA MET A 1 8.18 -21.29 -2.09
C MET A 1 7.54 -20.40 -3.14
N LEU A 2 6.34 -19.93 -2.89
CA LEU A 2 5.67 -18.99 -3.75
C LEU A 2 6.06 -17.55 -3.40
N ASN A 3 5.84 -16.63 -4.32
CA ASN A 3 6.15 -15.21 -4.09
C ASN A 3 5.07 -14.57 -3.22
N PRO A 4 5.40 -14.17 -1.98
CA PRO A 4 4.41 -13.57 -1.08
C PRO A 4 3.92 -12.19 -1.52
N ASN A 5 4.67 -11.49 -2.40
CA ASN A 5 4.27 -10.18 -2.87
C ASN A 5 2.94 -10.21 -3.61
N ILE A 6 2.68 -11.28 -4.37
CA ILE A 6 1.43 -11.40 -5.12
C ILE A 6 0.23 -11.45 -4.16
N GLU A 7 0.32 -12.29 -3.13
CA GLU A 7 -0.78 -12.48 -2.19
C GLU A 7 -1.02 -11.24 -1.33
N ILE A 8 0.05 -10.60 -0.85
CA ILE A 8 -0.11 -9.40 -0.02
C ILE A 8 -0.61 -8.21 -0.82
N LYS A 9 -0.19 -8.06 -2.07
CA LYS A 9 -0.71 -7.00 -2.94
C LYS A 9 -2.18 -7.20 -3.26
N LYS A 10 -2.62 -8.43 -3.48
CA LYS A 10 -4.05 -8.74 -3.68
C LYS A 10 -4.86 -8.34 -2.45
N TRP A 11 -4.36 -8.63 -1.28
CA TRP A 11 -5.02 -8.25 -0.03
C TRP A 11 -5.13 -6.74 0.10
N PHE A 12 -4.02 -6.01 -0.13
CA PHE A 12 -4.03 -4.55 -0.12
C PHE A 12 -5.00 -3.97 -1.15
N TYR A 13 -4.95 -4.51 -2.37
CA TYR A 13 -5.84 -4.07 -3.45
C TYR A 13 -7.31 -4.15 -3.03
N THR A 14 -7.72 -5.31 -2.53
CA THR A 14 -9.11 -5.54 -2.14
C THR A 14 -9.54 -4.59 -1.02
N ASN A 15 -8.72 -4.45 0.00
CA ASN A 15 -9.08 -3.62 1.15
C ASN A 15 -9.04 -2.13 0.83
N LEU A 16 -8.07 -1.68 0.03
CA LEU A 16 -7.98 -0.28 -0.34
C LEU A 16 -9.11 0.13 -1.29
N ALA A 17 -9.42 -0.69 -2.28
CA ALA A 17 -10.50 -0.41 -3.21
C ALA A 17 -11.85 -0.32 -2.47
N SER A 18 -12.07 -1.19 -1.49
CA SER A 18 -13.28 -1.16 -0.67
C SER A 18 -13.35 0.07 0.23
N ALA A 19 -12.23 0.43 0.87
CA ALA A 19 -12.21 1.51 1.85
C ALA A 19 -12.26 2.90 1.22
N THR A 20 -11.62 3.08 0.07
CA THR A 20 -11.46 4.41 -0.55
C THR A 20 -12.36 4.61 -1.77
N ALA A 21 -12.89 3.54 -2.36
CA ALA A 21 -13.63 3.56 -3.63
C ALA A 21 -12.81 4.11 -4.81
N LEU A 22 -11.48 4.11 -4.69
CA LEU A 22 -10.56 4.56 -5.73
C LEU A 22 -9.99 3.37 -6.49
N VAL A 23 -9.53 3.62 -7.72
CA VAL A 23 -8.82 2.61 -8.50
C VAL A 23 -7.42 2.45 -7.93
N VAL A 24 -6.99 1.20 -7.77
CA VAL A 24 -5.67 0.85 -7.25
C VAL A 24 -4.86 0.20 -8.37
N TYR A 25 -3.69 0.75 -8.65
CA TYR A 25 -2.78 0.24 -9.67
C TYR A 25 -1.56 -0.41 -9.02
N ASP A 26 -0.98 -1.39 -9.69
CA ASP A 26 0.24 -2.06 -9.26
C ASP A 26 1.46 -1.49 -10.00
N GLY A 27 2.34 -0.86 -9.26
CA GLY A 27 3.61 -0.36 -9.74
C GLY A 27 3.56 0.99 -10.42
N PHE A 28 2.60 1.23 -11.28
CA PHE A 28 2.46 2.52 -11.98
C PHE A 28 1.02 2.73 -12.43
N ALA A 29 0.65 4.00 -12.60
CA ALA A 29 -0.65 4.35 -13.14
C ALA A 29 -0.54 4.54 -14.65
N PRO A 30 -1.49 3.99 -15.44
CA PRO A 30 -1.46 4.18 -16.87
C PRO A 30 -1.82 5.60 -17.27
N GLU A 31 -1.48 5.97 -18.49
CA GLU A 31 -1.96 7.22 -19.08
C GLU A 31 -3.50 7.19 -19.10
N GLY A 32 -4.10 8.29 -18.69
CA GLY A 32 -5.56 8.38 -18.60
C GLY A 32 -6.13 7.93 -17.25
N ALA A 33 -5.28 7.61 -16.27
CA ALA A 33 -5.75 7.45 -14.89
C ALA A 33 -6.45 8.73 -14.44
N GLY A 34 -7.49 8.60 -13.62
CA GLY A 34 -8.29 9.74 -13.19
C GLY A 34 -7.52 10.72 -12.32
N ASN A 35 -8.23 11.67 -11.72
CA ASN A 35 -7.61 12.68 -10.86
C ASN A 35 -7.25 12.16 -9.47
N GLU A 36 -7.85 11.08 -9.06
CA GLU A 36 -7.57 10.46 -7.76
C GLU A 36 -7.39 8.96 -7.94
N TYR A 37 -6.27 8.43 -7.47
CA TYR A 37 -6.00 6.99 -7.55
C TYR A 37 -4.90 6.61 -6.57
N ILE A 38 -4.71 5.30 -6.41
CA ILE A 38 -3.70 4.73 -5.52
C ILE A 38 -2.78 3.85 -6.35
N VAL A 39 -1.47 3.92 -6.07
CA VAL A 39 -0.47 3.04 -6.67
C VAL A 39 0.19 2.24 -5.56
N LEU A 40 0.24 0.92 -5.71
CA LEU A 40 0.93 0.04 -4.78
C LEU A 40 2.32 -0.30 -5.32
N THR A 41 3.33 -0.18 -4.47
CA THR A 41 4.68 -0.62 -4.76
C THR A 41 5.14 -1.57 -3.66
N GLY A 42 5.52 -2.79 -4.01
CA GLY A 42 5.97 -3.78 -3.06
C GLY A 42 7.46 -4.04 -3.19
N ARG A 43 8.10 -4.28 -2.04
CA ARG A 43 9.52 -4.57 -1.99
C ARG A 43 9.77 -5.64 -0.93
N THR A 44 10.37 -6.76 -1.33
CA THR A 44 10.78 -7.78 -0.37
C THR A 44 12.18 -7.42 0.13
N SER A 45 12.34 -7.25 1.43
CA SER A 45 13.61 -6.83 2.00
C SER A 45 14.49 -7.98 2.43
N THR A 46 13.93 -9.01 3.06
CA THR A 46 14.70 -10.11 3.63
C THR A 46 13.90 -11.39 3.59
N GLN A 47 14.59 -12.49 3.30
CA GLN A 47 14.02 -13.84 3.38
C GLN A 47 14.84 -14.65 4.35
N ASP A 48 14.15 -15.32 5.28
CA ASP A 48 14.74 -16.20 6.25
C ASP A 48 14.18 -17.60 6.08
N GLN A 49 15.05 -18.62 6.09
CA GLN A 49 14.62 -20.01 6.03
C GLN A 49 14.77 -20.62 7.42
N GLY A 50 13.63 -20.86 8.05
CA GLY A 50 13.60 -21.58 9.31
C GLY A 50 13.27 -23.05 9.12
N LYS A 51 13.29 -23.82 10.22
CA LYS A 51 12.91 -25.23 10.19
C LYS A 51 11.44 -25.45 9.86
N GLU A 52 10.61 -24.44 10.07
CA GLU A 52 9.16 -24.52 9.94
C GLU A 52 8.61 -23.78 8.72
N GLY A 53 9.48 -23.28 7.82
CA GLY A 53 9.04 -22.58 6.62
C GLY A 53 9.89 -21.37 6.27
N TYR A 54 9.33 -20.49 5.47
CA TYR A 54 10.00 -19.31 4.96
C TYR A 54 9.37 -18.06 5.52
N THR A 55 10.19 -17.13 6.01
CA THR A 55 9.75 -15.86 6.55
C THR A 55 10.28 -14.73 5.66
N ASN A 56 9.40 -13.82 5.27
CA ASN A 56 9.75 -12.66 4.47
C ASN A 56 9.33 -11.38 5.21
N SER A 57 10.23 -10.40 5.20
CA SER A 57 9.90 -9.05 5.62
C SER A 57 9.65 -8.22 4.36
N ILE A 58 8.47 -7.65 4.24
CA ILE A 58 8.03 -6.96 3.03
C ILE A 58 7.64 -5.54 3.37
N SER A 59 8.10 -4.60 2.53
CA SER A 59 7.62 -3.22 2.56
C SER A 59 6.64 -3.00 1.44
N ILE A 60 5.46 -2.49 1.75
CA ILE A 60 4.46 -2.06 0.77
C ILE A 60 4.26 -0.56 0.93
N THR A 61 4.42 0.18 -0.15
CA THR A 61 4.14 1.61 -0.18
C THR A 61 2.82 1.86 -0.88
N VAL A 62 1.93 2.54 -0.18
CA VAL A 62 0.66 3.01 -0.71
C VAL A 62 0.84 4.47 -1.11
N ASP A 63 0.81 4.75 -2.39
CA ASP A 63 1.01 6.09 -2.94
C ASP A 63 -0.35 6.64 -3.34
N ILE A 64 -0.84 7.61 -2.58
CA ILE A 64 -2.13 8.25 -2.81
C ILE A 64 -1.89 9.50 -3.63
N ILE A 65 -2.48 9.56 -4.82
CA ILE A 65 -2.26 10.65 -5.77
C ILE A 65 -3.57 11.39 -5.99
N THR A 66 -3.52 12.71 -5.80
CA THR A 66 -4.64 13.59 -6.12
C THR A 66 -4.16 14.68 -7.06
N LYS A 67 -4.88 14.87 -8.16
CA LYS A 67 -4.57 15.89 -9.17
C LYS A 67 -5.67 16.92 -9.17
N ASN A 68 -5.32 18.17 -9.54
CA ASN A 68 -6.27 19.27 -9.61
C ASN A 68 -6.99 19.53 -8.28
N ALA A 69 -6.29 19.31 -7.17
CA ALA A 69 -6.85 19.54 -5.85
C ALA A 69 -6.86 21.03 -5.52
N ASN A 70 -8.04 21.56 -5.15
CA ASN A 70 -8.21 22.98 -4.86
C ASN A 70 -7.74 23.37 -3.46
N PHE A 71 -7.61 22.39 -2.55
CA PHE A 71 -7.30 22.63 -1.14
C PHE A 71 -5.98 21.99 -0.71
N GLY A 72 -5.02 21.87 -1.63
CA GLY A 72 -3.72 21.31 -1.33
C GLY A 72 -3.82 19.85 -0.89
N TYR A 73 -3.20 19.51 0.24
CA TYR A 73 -3.14 18.14 0.74
C TYR A 73 -4.43 17.63 1.37
N LYS A 74 -5.43 18.48 1.57
CA LYS A 74 -6.64 18.10 2.32
C LYS A 74 -7.28 16.83 1.76
N ARG A 75 -7.44 16.73 0.44
CA ARG A 75 -8.05 15.54 -0.18
C ARG A 75 -7.17 14.30 -0.01
N ALA A 76 -5.87 14.44 -0.28
CA ALA A 76 -4.93 13.33 -0.14
C ALA A 76 -4.85 12.86 1.31
N GLU A 77 -4.84 13.77 2.27
CA GLU A 77 -4.82 13.42 3.69
C GLU A 77 -6.13 12.77 4.14
N THR A 78 -7.27 13.21 3.60
CA THR A 78 -8.56 12.57 3.87
C THR A 78 -8.55 11.12 3.39
N ILE A 79 -8.03 10.86 2.19
CA ILE A 79 -7.88 9.51 1.67
C ILE A 79 -6.90 8.71 2.53
N SER A 80 -5.80 9.33 2.98
CA SER A 80 -4.84 8.65 3.83
C SER A 80 -5.46 8.21 5.17
N ASP A 81 -6.37 9.01 5.74
CA ASP A 81 -7.10 8.60 6.94
C ASP A 81 -7.96 7.37 6.70
N LEU A 82 -8.60 7.28 5.53
CA LEU A 82 -9.37 6.08 5.17
C LEU A 82 -8.45 4.85 5.04
N VAL A 83 -7.29 5.02 4.44
CA VAL A 83 -6.30 3.94 4.29
C VAL A 83 -5.78 3.50 5.66
N LEU A 84 -5.36 4.45 6.51
CA LEU A 84 -4.82 4.14 7.83
C LEU A 84 -5.86 3.51 8.76
N THR A 85 -7.13 3.85 8.58
CA THR A 85 -8.22 3.24 9.34
C THR A 85 -8.48 1.81 8.87
N ALA A 86 -8.45 1.57 7.57
CA ALA A 86 -8.71 0.25 6.99
C ALA A 86 -7.54 -0.71 7.23
N ILE A 87 -6.31 -0.22 7.17
CA ILE A 87 -5.10 -1.03 7.27
C ILE A 87 -4.25 -0.48 8.41
N ASN A 88 -4.47 -1.01 9.61
CA ASN A 88 -3.73 -0.60 10.81
C ASN A 88 -3.12 -1.83 11.48
N SER A 89 -2.33 -1.61 12.54
CA SER A 89 -1.60 -2.67 13.22
C SER A 89 -2.50 -3.75 13.84
N ASP A 90 -3.77 -3.46 14.05
CA ASP A 90 -4.74 -4.42 14.61
C ASP A 90 -5.50 -5.18 13.51
N THR A 91 -5.23 -4.88 12.24
CA THR A 91 -5.93 -5.54 11.13
C THR A 91 -5.45 -6.99 10.99
N ASN A 92 -6.42 -7.92 10.96
CA ASN A 92 -6.13 -9.32 10.70
C ASN A 92 -5.97 -9.56 9.21
N ILE A 93 -4.83 -10.13 8.84
CA ILE A 93 -4.53 -10.42 7.44
C ILE A 93 -4.60 -11.91 7.21
N THR A 94 -5.53 -12.34 6.35
CA THR A 94 -5.66 -13.72 5.92
C THR A 94 -5.24 -13.82 4.47
N LEU A 95 -4.23 -14.63 4.20
CA LEU A 95 -3.67 -14.80 2.87
C LEU A 95 -3.89 -16.22 2.38
N ALA A 96 -3.86 -16.39 1.04
CA ALA A 96 -3.99 -17.70 0.41
C ALA A 96 -2.63 -18.42 0.35
N ASN A 97 -2.66 -19.67 -0.10
CA ASN A 97 -1.46 -20.46 -0.42
C ASN A 97 -0.52 -20.72 0.76
N GLY A 98 -1.07 -20.82 1.97
CA GLY A 98 -0.27 -21.12 3.16
C GLY A 98 0.50 -19.96 3.74
N PHE A 99 0.28 -18.74 3.24
CA PHE A 99 0.92 -17.55 3.79
C PHE A 99 0.16 -17.04 5.01
N THR A 100 0.92 -16.64 6.02
CA THR A 100 0.39 -16.02 7.24
C THR A 100 1.13 -14.71 7.49
N ALA A 101 0.40 -13.63 7.63
CA ALA A 101 0.99 -12.36 8.03
C ALA A 101 0.97 -12.27 9.54
N SER A 102 2.16 -12.18 10.14
CA SER A 102 2.31 -12.20 11.60
C SER A 102 2.47 -10.81 12.21
N SER A 103 2.80 -9.81 11.38
CA SER A 103 3.04 -8.45 11.86
C SER A 103 2.74 -7.46 10.74
N LEU A 104 2.07 -6.39 11.10
CA LEU A 104 1.82 -5.26 10.21
C LEU A 104 2.10 -3.98 11.00
N SER A 105 2.94 -3.11 10.47
CA SER A 105 3.20 -1.83 11.09
C SER A 105 3.36 -0.73 10.05
N VAL A 106 3.00 0.50 10.43
CA VAL A 106 3.23 1.67 9.61
C VAL A 106 4.65 2.15 9.87
N GLU A 107 5.49 2.16 8.84
CA GLU A 107 6.85 2.66 8.93
C GLU A 107 6.90 4.19 8.83
N SER A 108 6.17 4.75 7.85
CA SER A 108 6.18 6.18 7.62
C SER A 108 4.94 6.65 6.87
N VAL A 109 4.60 7.91 7.10
CA VAL A 109 3.60 8.64 6.30
C VAL A 109 4.28 9.92 5.83
N ARG A 110 4.36 10.13 4.52
CA ARG A 110 5.08 11.25 3.94
C ARG A 110 4.22 11.99 2.93
N ASN A 111 4.25 13.31 2.97
CA ASN A 111 3.62 14.14 1.96
C ASN A 111 4.65 14.51 0.91
N LEU A 112 4.30 14.36 -0.36
CA LEU A 112 5.14 14.75 -1.48
C LEU A 112 4.39 15.70 -2.40
N ASP A 113 5.02 16.82 -2.76
CA ASP A 113 4.51 17.69 -3.79
C ASP A 113 4.75 17.07 -5.16
N GLY A 114 3.88 17.37 -6.10
CA GLY A 114 4.12 17.03 -7.50
C GLY A 114 5.34 17.77 -8.04
N LEU A 115 5.96 17.21 -9.07
CA LEU A 115 7.14 17.82 -9.69
C LEU A 115 6.81 19.12 -10.40
N ASN A 116 5.57 19.33 -10.77
CA ASN A 116 5.11 20.54 -11.43
C ASN A 116 4.02 21.21 -10.58
N PRO A 117 4.32 22.33 -9.90
CA PRO A 117 3.33 23.02 -9.06
C PRO A 117 2.08 23.48 -9.82
N LEU A 118 2.18 23.68 -11.14
CA LEU A 118 1.04 24.10 -11.96
C LEU A 118 0.02 22.99 -12.14
N ASP A 119 0.40 21.74 -11.93
CA ASP A 119 -0.49 20.59 -12.09
C ASP A 119 -1.32 20.29 -10.84
N ASN A 120 -1.06 20.99 -9.73
CA ASN A 120 -1.75 20.78 -8.46
C ASN A 120 -1.79 19.29 -8.05
N VAL A 121 -0.66 18.62 -8.15
CA VAL A 121 -0.53 17.22 -7.78
C VAL A 121 -0.04 17.12 -6.35
N PHE A 122 -0.80 16.46 -5.50
CA PHE A 122 -0.44 16.24 -4.11
C PHE A 122 -0.46 14.75 -3.82
N ARG A 123 0.58 14.26 -3.16
CA ARG A 123 0.77 12.83 -2.90
C ARG A 123 1.02 12.59 -1.43
N VAL A 124 0.44 11.51 -0.92
CA VAL A 124 0.76 10.99 0.41
C VAL A 124 1.24 9.57 0.24
N LEU A 125 2.43 9.26 0.76
CA LEU A 125 3.01 7.92 0.73
C LEU A 125 2.95 7.32 2.11
N ILE A 126 2.30 6.15 2.21
CA ILE A 126 2.25 5.38 3.46
C ILE A 126 3.02 4.10 3.22
N THR A 127 4.07 3.88 4.00
CA THR A 127 4.87 2.67 3.90
C THR A 127 4.56 1.74 5.06
N TYR A 128 4.18 0.50 4.73
CA TYR A 128 3.89 -0.55 5.69
C TYR A 128 4.99 -1.60 5.67
N ASN A 129 5.34 -2.10 6.85
CA ASN A 129 6.20 -3.27 7.01
C ASN A 129 5.36 -4.45 7.45
N ILE A 130 5.51 -5.57 6.76
CA ILE A 130 4.73 -6.77 7.02
C ILE A 130 5.68 -7.96 7.09
N ILE A 131 5.48 -8.83 8.07
CA ILE A 131 6.21 -10.09 8.17
C ILE A 131 5.26 -11.21 7.75
N ILE A 132 5.65 -11.97 6.72
CA ILE A 132 4.84 -13.05 6.14
C ILE A 132 5.62 -14.35 6.23
N THR A 133 4.95 -15.38 6.71
CA THR A 133 5.51 -16.74 6.82
C THR A 133 4.69 -17.67 5.94
N GLN A 134 5.37 -18.54 5.21
CA GLN A 134 4.77 -19.66 4.49
C GLN A 134 5.20 -20.97 5.13
N ILE A 135 4.26 -21.77 5.52
CA ILE A 135 4.50 -23.08 6.13
C ILE A 135 4.18 -24.19 5.13
#